data_0af913eb15000fa6aa34f986574d273a
#
_entry.id   0af913eb15000fa6aa34f986574d273a
#
_cell.length_a   1.000
_cell.length_b   1.000
_cell.length_c   1.000
_cell.angle_alpha   90.00
_cell.angle_beta   90.00
_cell.angle_gamma   90.00
#
_symmetry.space_group_name_H-M   'P 1'
#
loop_
_entity.id
_entity.type
_entity.pdbx_description
1 polymer ?
#
loop_
_entity_poly.entity_id
_entity_poly.type
_entity_poly.pdbx_seq_one_letter_code
_entity_poly.pdbx_strand_id
1 'polypeptide(L)'
;LHKVINIAGIIYNHCIALHKRYYRLFKKSLNIYKLQKHLTKLKKIGKFSYFKEVGSQAIQDITQRIDRAYKLFFRNLKHKIRTAPPSFKKIRKYKSFTLKQAGWKLLKGNIIEINKQKYKYFKSRDIEGIVKTITIKRDTLGDIYLYFVCETNENKVLARTGKSVGYDFGLKQFLTASDNEDIKAPLFFKQNAN
;
A
#
# COMPACT_ATOMS: atom_id res chain seq x y z
N LEU A 1 5.27 -5.27 14.16
CA LEU A 1 4.72 -5.05 12.80
C LEU A 1 5.64 -5.61 11.71
N HIS A 2 6.97 -5.56 11.80
CA HIS A 2 7.89 -6.12 10.79
C HIS A 2 7.62 -7.61 10.50
N LYS A 3 7.46 -8.43 11.55
CA LYS A 3 7.11 -9.86 11.41
C LYS A 3 5.81 -10.01 10.62
N VAL A 4 4.79 -9.22 10.94
CA VAL A 4 3.47 -9.26 10.26
C VAL A 4 3.59 -8.92 8.78
N ILE A 5 4.37 -7.88 8.43
CA ILE A 5 4.64 -7.49 7.04
C ILE A 5 5.38 -8.62 6.29
N ASN A 6 6.35 -9.27 6.93
CA ASN A 6 7.07 -10.40 6.33
C ASN A 6 6.15 -11.58 6.08
N ILE A 7 5.30 -11.94 7.04
CA ILE A 7 4.29 -13.01 6.88
C ILE A 7 3.31 -12.65 5.76
N ALA A 8 2.88 -11.38 5.67
CA ALA A 8 2.04 -10.91 4.57
C ALA A 8 2.72 -11.12 3.20
N GLY A 9 4.03 -10.91 3.11
CA GLY A 9 4.82 -11.22 1.91
C GLY A 9 4.88 -12.72 1.60
N ILE A 10 4.99 -13.58 2.61
CA ILE A 10 4.93 -15.04 2.45
C ILE A 10 3.56 -15.45 1.92
N ILE A 11 2.47 -14.92 2.49
CA ILE A 11 1.10 -15.18 2.03
C ILE A 11 0.93 -14.74 0.57
N TYR A 12 1.44 -13.54 0.21
CA TYR A 12 1.41 -13.06 -1.16
C TYR A 12 2.09 -14.06 -2.12
N ASN A 13 3.31 -14.49 -1.80
CA ASN A 13 4.04 -15.44 -2.63
C ASN A 13 3.35 -16.81 -2.71
N HIS A 14 2.77 -17.29 -1.63
CA HIS A 14 1.95 -18.50 -1.64
C HIS A 14 0.77 -18.36 -2.61
N CYS A 15 0.07 -17.24 -2.60
CA CYS A 15 -1.03 -16.96 -3.52
C CYS A 15 -0.57 -16.92 -4.98
N ILE A 16 0.58 -16.30 -5.28
CA ILE A 16 1.16 -16.28 -6.64
C ILE A 16 1.50 -17.70 -7.11
N ALA A 17 2.12 -18.51 -6.23
CA ALA A 17 2.42 -19.92 -6.55
C ALA A 17 1.15 -20.71 -6.88
N LEU A 18 0.09 -20.50 -6.09
CA LEU A 18 -1.20 -21.18 -6.29
C LEU A 18 -1.86 -20.75 -7.61
N HIS A 19 -1.84 -19.44 -7.94
CA HIS A 19 -2.33 -18.95 -9.24
C HIS A 19 -1.59 -19.57 -10.42
N LYS A 20 -0.25 -19.62 -10.37
CA LYS A 20 0.57 -20.22 -11.42
C LYS A 20 0.26 -21.71 -11.58
N ARG A 21 0.19 -22.45 -10.46
CA ARG A 21 -0.14 -23.88 -10.46
C ARG A 21 -1.54 -24.15 -11.00
N TYR A 22 -2.53 -23.37 -10.58
CA TYR A 22 -3.92 -23.49 -11.03
C TYR A 22 -4.04 -23.26 -12.53
N TYR A 23 -3.41 -22.21 -13.05
CA TYR A 23 -3.41 -21.92 -14.48
C TYR A 23 -2.72 -23.03 -15.29
N ARG A 24 -1.59 -23.57 -14.80
CA ARG A 24 -0.89 -24.65 -15.47
C ARG A 24 -1.77 -25.89 -15.62
N LEU A 25 -2.52 -26.24 -14.57
CA LEU A 25 -3.36 -27.44 -14.54
C LEU A 25 -4.68 -27.27 -15.28
N PHE A 26 -5.34 -26.14 -15.14
CA PHE A 26 -6.71 -25.95 -15.58
C PHE A 26 -6.86 -24.92 -16.73
N LYS A 27 -5.78 -24.25 -17.12
CA LYS A 27 -5.80 -23.16 -18.15
C LYS A 27 -6.81 -22.04 -17.85
N LYS A 28 -7.19 -21.87 -16.57
CA LYS A 28 -8.15 -20.89 -16.07
C LYS A 28 -7.54 -20.04 -14.97
N SER A 29 -7.99 -18.79 -14.81
CA SER A 29 -7.59 -17.96 -13.69
C SER A 29 -8.25 -18.41 -12.38
N LEU A 30 -7.55 -18.30 -11.27
CA LEU A 30 -8.08 -18.64 -9.95
C LEU A 30 -8.96 -17.49 -9.45
N ASN A 31 -10.21 -17.80 -9.09
CA ASN A 31 -11.13 -16.82 -8.53
C ASN A 31 -10.70 -16.40 -7.12
N ILE A 32 -10.87 -15.11 -6.80
CA ILE A 32 -10.51 -14.53 -5.50
C ILE A 32 -11.20 -15.23 -4.32
N TYR A 33 -12.47 -15.59 -4.44
CA TYR A 33 -13.21 -16.25 -3.36
C TYR A 33 -12.68 -17.66 -3.09
N LYS A 34 -12.31 -18.42 -4.13
CA LYS A 34 -11.65 -19.74 -4.00
C LYS A 34 -10.29 -19.59 -3.29
N LEU A 35 -9.53 -18.55 -3.63
CA LEU A 35 -8.25 -18.23 -3.01
C LEU A 35 -8.43 -17.89 -1.52
N GLN A 36 -9.37 -17.03 -1.16
CA GLN A 36 -9.68 -16.68 0.23
C GLN A 36 -10.15 -17.90 1.04
N LYS A 37 -11.03 -18.74 0.47
CA LYS A 37 -11.48 -19.99 1.09
C LYS A 37 -10.31 -20.95 1.33
N HIS A 38 -9.37 -21.06 0.38
CA HIS A 38 -8.15 -21.85 0.53
C HIS A 38 -7.30 -21.34 1.70
N LEU A 39 -7.02 -20.03 1.78
CA LEU A 39 -6.24 -19.44 2.88
C LEU A 39 -6.93 -19.63 4.24
N THR A 40 -8.26 -19.59 4.29
CA THR A 40 -9.02 -19.83 5.52
C THR A 40 -8.86 -21.28 6.00
N LYS A 41 -8.85 -22.26 5.08
CA LYS A 41 -8.56 -23.66 5.42
C LYS A 41 -7.10 -23.84 5.82
N LEU A 42 -6.19 -23.22 5.08
CA LEU A 42 -4.74 -23.36 5.31
C LEU A 42 -4.32 -22.86 6.70
N LYS A 43 -4.90 -21.77 7.20
CA LYS A 43 -4.65 -21.27 8.57
C LYS A 43 -4.99 -22.25 9.70
N LYS A 44 -5.79 -23.28 9.43
CA LYS A 44 -6.15 -24.32 10.41
C LYS A 44 -5.08 -25.39 10.52
N ILE A 45 -4.22 -25.54 9.52
CA ILE A 45 -3.13 -26.51 9.48
C ILE A 45 -1.96 -25.96 10.30
N GLY A 46 -1.40 -26.75 11.22
CA GLY A 46 -0.35 -26.33 12.15
C GLY A 46 0.84 -25.62 11.47
N LYS A 47 1.34 -26.18 10.37
CA LYS A 47 2.45 -25.61 9.58
C LYS A 47 2.20 -24.16 9.11
N PHE A 48 0.94 -23.74 8.90
CA PHE A 48 0.56 -22.44 8.41
C PHE A 48 -0.23 -21.59 9.43
N SER A 49 -0.27 -22.04 10.69
CA SER A 49 -1.02 -21.37 11.77
C SER A 49 -0.57 -19.91 11.98
N TYR A 50 0.71 -19.62 11.72
CA TYR A 50 1.29 -18.27 11.82
C TYR A 50 0.66 -17.27 10.83
N PHE A 51 -0.05 -17.70 9.78
CA PHE A 51 -0.82 -16.82 8.91
C PHE A 51 -1.92 -16.07 9.68
N LYS A 52 -2.36 -16.57 10.82
CA LYS A 52 -3.34 -15.91 11.69
C LYS A 52 -2.81 -14.57 12.23
N GLU A 53 -1.50 -14.42 12.39
CA GLU A 53 -0.87 -13.21 12.92
C GLU A 53 -1.11 -11.98 12.03
N VAL A 54 -1.33 -12.18 10.73
CA VAL A 54 -1.58 -11.09 9.78
C VAL A 54 -2.99 -10.49 9.93
N GLY A 55 -3.93 -11.28 10.42
CA GLY A 55 -5.34 -10.90 10.52
C GLY A 55 -6.10 -11.11 9.20
N SER A 56 -7.42 -11.29 9.32
CA SER A 56 -8.28 -11.63 8.18
C SER A 56 -8.40 -10.48 7.17
N GLN A 57 -8.50 -9.24 7.63
CA GLN A 57 -8.64 -8.06 6.77
C GLN A 57 -7.39 -7.84 5.89
N ALA A 58 -6.19 -7.97 6.49
CA ALA A 58 -4.95 -7.86 5.72
C ALA A 58 -4.80 -9.01 4.70
N ILE A 59 -5.24 -10.23 5.03
CA ILE A 59 -5.24 -11.35 4.08
C ILE A 59 -6.20 -11.08 2.91
N GLN A 60 -7.38 -10.51 3.19
CA GLN A 60 -8.31 -10.09 2.14
C GLN A 60 -7.70 -9.00 1.25
N ASP A 61 -7.04 -8.01 1.83
CA ASP A 61 -6.33 -6.98 1.06
C ASP A 61 -5.26 -7.59 0.14
N ILE A 62 -4.43 -8.52 0.65
CA ILE A 62 -3.42 -9.22 -0.16
C ILE A 62 -4.06 -9.92 -1.36
N THR A 63 -5.15 -10.67 -1.14
CA THR A 63 -5.83 -11.38 -2.23
C THR A 63 -6.47 -10.42 -3.23
N GLN A 64 -7.02 -9.30 -2.78
CA GLN A 64 -7.58 -8.26 -3.64
C GLN A 64 -6.52 -7.54 -4.47
N ARG A 65 -5.34 -7.29 -3.89
CA ARG A 65 -4.19 -6.71 -4.65
C ARG A 65 -3.74 -7.65 -5.77
N ILE A 66 -3.70 -8.96 -5.50
CA ILE A 66 -3.36 -9.96 -6.52
C ILE A 66 -4.42 -10.03 -7.61
N ASP A 67 -5.71 -10.08 -7.24
CA ASP A 67 -6.82 -10.09 -8.19
C ASP A 67 -6.80 -8.86 -9.11
N ARG A 68 -6.62 -7.66 -8.54
CA ARG A 68 -6.49 -6.43 -9.31
C ARG A 68 -5.28 -6.45 -10.26
N ALA A 69 -4.15 -6.99 -9.82
CA ALA A 69 -2.95 -7.10 -10.64
C ALA A 69 -3.14 -8.07 -11.82
N TYR A 70 -3.82 -9.21 -11.60
CA TYR A 70 -4.17 -10.13 -12.70
C TYR A 70 -5.21 -9.53 -13.65
N LYS A 71 -6.22 -8.83 -13.15
CA LYS A 71 -7.20 -8.11 -13.99
C LYS A 71 -6.52 -7.07 -14.86
N LEU A 72 -5.59 -6.30 -14.31
CA LEU A 72 -4.80 -5.33 -15.07
C LEU A 72 -3.94 -6.02 -16.14
N PHE A 73 -3.27 -7.12 -15.78
CA PHE A 73 -2.49 -7.92 -16.72
C PHE A 73 -3.32 -8.40 -17.91
N PHE A 74 -4.48 -9.02 -17.66
CA PHE A 74 -5.35 -9.49 -18.74
C PHE A 74 -5.95 -8.36 -19.58
N ARG A 75 -6.29 -7.23 -18.96
CA ARG A 75 -6.73 -6.03 -19.67
C ARG A 75 -5.64 -5.53 -20.62
N ASN A 76 -4.40 -5.43 -20.17
CA ASN A 76 -3.28 -4.99 -20.97
C ASN A 76 -2.99 -5.95 -22.14
N LEU A 77 -3.06 -7.26 -21.91
CA LEU A 77 -2.94 -8.25 -22.98
C LEU A 77 -4.01 -8.07 -24.06
N LYS A 78 -5.27 -7.84 -23.66
CA LYS A 78 -6.36 -7.57 -24.60
C LYS A 78 -6.08 -6.34 -25.47
N HIS A 79 -5.45 -5.32 -24.91
CA HIS A 79 -5.06 -4.10 -25.62
C HIS A 79 -3.67 -4.20 -26.31
N LYS A 80 -3.07 -5.40 -26.38
CA LYS A 80 -1.74 -5.64 -26.98
C LYS A 80 -0.62 -4.82 -26.32
N ILE A 81 -0.82 -4.37 -25.07
CA ILE A 81 0.20 -3.66 -24.30
C ILE A 81 1.18 -4.68 -23.73
N ARG A 82 2.47 -4.49 -23.97
CA ARG A 82 3.53 -5.34 -23.40
C ARG A 82 3.46 -5.33 -21.87
N THR A 83 3.22 -6.50 -21.29
CA THR A 83 3.06 -6.65 -19.84
C THR A 83 3.47 -8.04 -19.39
N ALA A 84 3.81 -8.17 -18.10
CA ALA A 84 4.14 -9.44 -17.46
C ALA A 84 3.11 -9.77 -16.36
N PRO A 85 2.83 -11.07 -16.12
CA PRO A 85 1.93 -11.47 -15.03
C PRO A 85 2.54 -11.14 -13.66
N PRO A 86 1.70 -11.01 -12.63
CA PRO A 86 2.18 -10.85 -11.26
C PRO A 86 3.20 -11.92 -10.88
N SER A 87 4.32 -11.50 -10.28
CA SER A 87 5.45 -12.36 -9.93
C SER A 87 5.72 -12.40 -8.44
N PHE A 88 6.60 -13.34 -8.03
CA PHE A 88 7.08 -13.42 -6.64
C PHE A 88 7.81 -12.15 -6.21
N LYS A 89 7.69 -11.81 -4.94
CA LYS A 89 8.41 -10.70 -4.32
C LYS A 89 9.39 -11.22 -3.27
N LYS A 90 10.60 -10.68 -3.24
CA LYS A 90 11.50 -10.90 -2.09
C LYS A 90 10.80 -10.40 -0.83
N ILE A 91 10.82 -11.17 0.25
CA ILE A 91 10.08 -10.83 1.50
C ILE A 91 10.47 -9.46 2.02
N ARG A 92 11.77 -9.12 2.00
CA ARG A 92 12.27 -7.79 2.39
C ARG A 92 11.71 -6.63 1.53
N LYS A 93 11.28 -6.92 0.28
CA LYS A 93 10.66 -5.94 -0.63
C LYS A 93 9.15 -5.87 -0.50
N TYR A 94 8.52 -6.76 0.29
CA TYR A 94 7.10 -6.65 0.61
C TYR A 94 6.93 -5.65 1.74
N LYS A 95 6.23 -4.56 1.51
CA LYS A 95 6.33 -3.38 2.38
C LYS A 95 5.07 -3.00 3.11
N SER A 96 3.88 -3.46 2.70
CA SER A 96 2.64 -2.95 3.28
C SER A 96 1.46 -3.90 3.20
N PHE A 97 0.51 -3.71 4.12
CA PHE A 97 -0.83 -4.27 4.07
C PHE A 97 -1.85 -3.22 4.54
N THR A 98 -3.11 -3.40 4.15
CA THR A 98 -4.20 -2.48 4.50
C THR A 98 -5.27 -3.19 5.32
N LEU A 99 -5.70 -2.54 6.37
CA LEU A 99 -6.85 -2.91 7.19
C LEU A 99 -8.01 -1.97 6.84
N LYS A 100 -9.16 -2.53 6.48
CA LYS A 100 -10.32 -1.73 6.08
C LYS A 100 -11.23 -1.45 7.28
N GLN A 101 -12.19 -2.30 7.53
CA GLN A 101 -13.25 -2.06 8.54
C GLN A 101 -12.92 -2.62 9.92
N ALA A 102 -12.01 -3.59 10.00
CA ALA A 102 -11.71 -4.29 11.26
C ALA A 102 -10.24 -4.65 11.37
N GLY A 103 -9.85 -5.10 12.58
CA GLY A 103 -8.47 -5.48 12.89
C GLY A 103 -7.63 -4.34 13.43
N TRP A 104 -8.24 -3.17 13.66
CA TRP A 104 -7.59 -2.01 14.27
C TRP A 104 -8.57 -1.19 15.10
N LYS A 105 -8.03 -0.41 16.06
CA LYS A 105 -8.78 0.53 16.88
C LYS A 105 -7.86 1.69 17.28
N LEU A 106 -8.32 2.92 17.12
CA LEU A 106 -7.63 4.10 17.64
C LEU A 106 -8.00 4.28 19.11
N LEU A 107 -6.99 4.50 19.94
CA LEU A 107 -7.11 4.74 21.38
C LEU A 107 -6.59 6.14 21.71
N LYS A 108 -6.92 6.65 22.91
CA LYS A 108 -6.38 7.92 23.41
C LYS A 108 -4.85 7.87 23.52
N GLY A 109 -4.18 9.03 23.44
CA GLY A 109 -2.73 9.14 23.64
C GLY A 109 -1.88 8.66 22.45
N ASN A 110 -2.38 8.81 21.21
CA ASN A 110 -1.67 8.40 19.99
C ASN A 110 -1.30 6.91 20.01
N ILE A 111 -2.23 6.08 20.45
CA ILE A 111 -2.09 4.63 20.47
C ILE A 111 -3.04 4.03 19.44
N ILE A 112 -2.53 3.10 18.65
CA ILE A 112 -3.33 2.25 17.76
C ILE A 112 -3.23 0.80 18.23
N GLU A 113 -4.37 0.12 18.30
CA GLU A 113 -4.41 -1.33 18.48
C GLU A 113 -4.56 -2.00 17.10
N ILE A 114 -3.66 -2.92 16.78
CA ILE A 114 -3.69 -3.71 15.55
C ILE A 114 -3.59 -5.19 15.94
N ASN A 115 -4.57 -6.00 15.54
CA ASN A 115 -4.62 -7.43 15.89
C ASN A 115 -4.43 -7.68 17.40
N LYS A 116 -5.06 -6.89 18.26
CA LYS A 116 -4.99 -6.94 19.73
C LYS A 116 -3.63 -6.51 20.32
N GLN A 117 -2.71 -6.00 19.53
CA GLN A 117 -1.45 -5.42 20.01
C GLN A 117 -1.49 -3.90 19.92
N LYS A 118 -1.05 -3.20 20.96
CA LYS A 118 -1.03 -1.75 21.06
C LYS A 118 0.31 -1.20 20.58
N TYR A 119 0.26 -0.15 19.78
CA TYR A 119 1.42 0.56 19.25
C TYR A 119 1.24 2.06 19.47
N LYS A 120 2.26 2.71 20.02
CA LYS A 120 2.32 4.18 20.08
C LYS A 120 2.85 4.69 18.74
N TYR A 121 2.28 5.78 18.23
CA TYR A 121 2.72 6.40 16.99
C TYR A 121 2.90 7.91 17.16
N PHE A 122 3.77 8.50 16.34
CA PHE A 122 3.92 9.95 16.25
C PHE A 122 2.90 10.49 15.27
N LYS A 123 2.08 11.41 15.75
CA LYS A 123 1.02 12.01 14.97
C LYS A 123 1.58 13.23 14.23
N SER A 124 1.59 13.22 12.92
CA SER A 124 2.09 14.33 12.09
C SER A 124 1.05 15.46 11.94
N ARG A 125 -0.24 15.14 12.01
CA ARG A 125 -1.37 16.07 11.92
C ARG A 125 -2.62 15.46 12.53
N ASP A 126 -3.63 16.28 12.78
CA ASP A 126 -4.91 15.78 13.25
C ASP A 126 -5.61 14.93 12.20
N ILE A 127 -6.35 13.92 12.70
CA ILE A 127 -7.14 13.04 11.85
C ILE A 127 -8.52 13.69 11.73
N GLU A 128 -8.80 14.26 10.56
CA GLU A 128 -10.10 14.88 10.26
C GLU A 128 -11.04 13.85 9.65
N GLY A 129 -12.29 13.82 10.12
CA GLY A 129 -13.34 12.93 9.60
C GLY A 129 -13.27 11.49 10.11
N ILE A 130 -13.95 10.59 9.40
CA ILE A 130 -14.09 9.19 9.78
C ILE A 130 -13.03 8.34 9.09
N VAL A 131 -12.17 7.67 9.85
CA VAL A 131 -11.15 6.76 9.30
C VAL A 131 -11.84 5.54 8.68
N LYS A 132 -11.63 5.32 7.39
CA LYS A 132 -12.18 4.18 6.62
C LYS A 132 -11.17 3.04 6.47
N THR A 133 -9.91 3.36 6.22
CA THR A 133 -8.87 2.35 6.08
C THR A 133 -7.55 2.82 6.69
N ILE A 134 -6.77 1.87 7.17
CA ILE A 134 -5.41 2.12 7.63
C ILE A 134 -4.45 1.24 6.84
N THR A 135 -3.44 1.87 6.25
CA THR A 135 -2.34 1.14 5.60
C THR A 135 -1.10 1.24 6.47
N ILE A 136 -0.58 0.09 6.83
CA ILE A 136 0.69 -0.07 7.54
C ILE A 136 1.77 -0.30 6.50
N LYS A 137 2.78 0.57 6.44
CA LYS A 137 3.85 0.48 5.45
C LYS A 137 5.22 0.61 6.12
N ARG A 138 6.13 -0.27 5.74
CA ARG A 138 7.55 -0.21 6.09
C ARG A 138 8.32 0.44 4.93
N ASP A 139 9.15 1.40 5.23
CA ASP A 139 10.02 2.05 4.26
C ASP A 139 11.30 1.24 3.96
N THR A 140 12.29 1.87 3.33
CA THR A 140 13.58 1.24 3.01
C THR A 140 14.53 1.19 4.19
N LEU A 141 14.41 2.12 5.13
CA LEU A 141 15.23 2.21 6.34
C LEU A 141 14.72 1.27 7.44
N GLY A 142 13.48 0.80 7.33
CA GLY A 142 12.85 -0.08 8.30
C GLY A 142 11.77 0.62 9.11
N ASP A 143 11.59 1.92 8.99
CA ASP A 143 10.58 2.66 9.73
C ASP A 143 9.16 2.30 9.28
N ILE A 144 8.23 2.33 10.23
CA ILE A 144 6.84 1.96 9.98
C ILE A 144 5.95 3.20 10.04
N TYR A 145 5.24 3.41 8.95
CA TYR A 145 4.28 4.50 8.77
C TYR A 145 2.85 3.98 8.76
N LEU A 146 1.96 4.77 9.36
CA LEU A 146 0.52 4.57 9.33
C LEU A 146 -0.11 5.60 8.39
N TYR A 147 -0.83 5.14 7.38
CA TYR A 147 -1.57 5.99 6.46
C TYR A 147 -3.05 5.81 6.73
N PHE A 148 -3.70 6.88 7.15
CA PHE A 148 -5.14 6.93 7.39
C PHE A 148 -5.85 7.48 6.17
N VAL A 149 -6.85 6.77 5.68
CA VAL A 149 -7.78 7.28 4.68
C VAL A 149 -9.06 7.64 5.41
N CYS A 150 -9.37 8.93 5.40
CA CYS A 150 -10.53 9.48 6.09
C CYS A 150 -11.59 9.96 5.09
N GLU A 151 -12.85 9.81 5.46
CA GLU A 151 -13.96 10.44 4.79
C GLU A 151 -14.27 11.73 5.53
N THR A 152 -14.16 12.85 4.83
CA THR A 152 -14.52 14.18 5.35
C THR A 152 -15.79 14.65 4.67
N ASN A 153 -16.70 15.21 5.44
CA ASN A 153 -17.95 15.74 4.89
C ASN A 153 -17.79 17.12 4.24
N GLU A 154 -16.61 17.73 4.36
CA GLU A 154 -16.33 19.05 3.82
C GLU A 154 -15.57 18.95 2.49
N ASN A 155 -16.27 19.16 1.40
CA ASN A 155 -15.64 19.65 0.18
C ASN A 155 -15.25 21.13 0.42
N LYS A 156 -14.07 21.38 0.99
CA LYS A 156 -13.51 22.74 0.99
C LYS A 156 -13.23 23.13 -0.47
N VAL A 157 -14.24 23.68 -1.12
CA VAL A 157 -14.05 24.32 -2.42
C VAL A 157 -13.27 25.58 -2.15
N LEU A 158 -11.99 25.57 -2.47
CA LEU A 158 -11.20 26.81 -2.44
C LEU A 158 -11.80 27.80 -3.43
N ALA A 159 -11.99 29.05 -2.98
CA ALA A 159 -12.45 30.11 -3.85
C ALA A 159 -11.48 30.25 -5.04
N ARG A 160 -12.04 30.26 -6.24
CA ARG A 160 -11.21 30.50 -7.43
C ARG A 160 -10.72 31.92 -7.37
N THR A 161 -9.42 32.12 -7.30
CA THR A 161 -8.80 33.47 -7.29
C THR A 161 -8.80 34.14 -8.67
N GLY A 162 -9.11 33.39 -9.74
CA GLY A 162 -8.98 33.85 -11.12
C GLY A 162 -7.52 33.95 -11.59
N LYS A 163 -6.56 33.73 -10.70
CA LYS A 163 -5.13 33.76 -11.03
C LYS A 163 -4.66 32.35 -11.43
N SER A 164 -3.86 32.27 -12.48
CA SER A 164 -3.18 31.04 -12.91
C SER A 164 -1.70 31.35 -13.07
N VAL A 165 -0.84 30.47 -12.57
CA VAL A 165 0.61 30.58 -12.69
C VAL A 165 1.12 29.29 -13.32
N GLY A 166 1.91 29.39 -14.38
CA GLY A 166 2.62 28.28 -14.99
C GLY A 166 4.01 28.17 -14.36
N TYR A 167 4.48 26.95 -14.13
CA TYR A 167 5.83 26.69 -13.62
C TYR A 167 6.60 25.84 -14.62
N ASP A 168 7.86 26.22 -14.87
CA ASP A 168 8.81 25.42 -15.64
C ASP A 168 9.98 24.97 -14.74
N PHE A 169 10.42 23.71 -14.92
CA PHE A 169 11.54 23.14 -14.16
C PHE A 169 12.85 23.36 -14.91
N GLY A 170 13.79 24.03 -14.28
CA GLY A 170 15.10 24.29 -14.85
C GLY A 170 16.26 23.70 -14.04
N LEU A 171 17.42 23.55 -14.72
CA LEU A 171 18.65 23.06 -14.07
C LEU A 171 19.38 24.17 -13.27
N LYS A 172 19.24 25.42 -13.64
CA LYS A 172 19.86 26.57 -12.96
C LYS A 172 18.94 27.12 -11.87
N GLN A 173 17.67 27.20 -12.15
CA GLN A 173 16.61 27.55 -11.21
C GLN A 173 15.70 26.33 -11.05
N PHE A 174 15.28 26.05 -9.82
CA PHE A 174 14.43 24.89 -9.57
C PHE A 174 13.05 25.03 -10.23
N LEU A 175 12.47 26.23 -10.13
CA LEU A 175 11.21 26.60 -10.78
C LEU A 175 11.29 28.03 -11.27
N THR A 176 10.88 28.26 -12.50
CA THR A 176 10.60 29.58 -13.06
C THR A 176 9.11 29.71 -13.21
N ALA A 177 8.52 30.74 -12.62
CA ALA A 177 7.10 30.99 -12.65
C ALA A 177 6.73 32.03 -13.73
N SER A 178 5.55 31.90 -14.31
CA SER A 178 5.06 32.84 -15.34
C SER A 178 4.72 34.26 -14.82
N ASP A 179 4.72 34.42 -13.49
CA ASP A 179 4.55 35.70 -12.81
C ASP A 179 5.87 36.37 -12.38
N ASN A 180 7.01 35.89 -12.94
CA ASN A 180 8.38 36.30 -12.65
C ASN A 180 8.90 36.00 -11.25
N GLU A 181 8.27 35.07 -10.52
CA GLU A 181 8.82 34.53 -9.29
C GLU A 181 9.69 33.30 -9.59
N ASP A 182 10.98 33.39 -9.30
CA ASP A 182 11.93 32.30 -9.51
C ASP A 182 12.30 31.63 -8.19
N ILE A 183 12.16 30.31 -8.11
CA ILE A 183 12.62 29.51 -6.97
C ILE A 183 13.98 28.91 -7.30
N LYS A 184 15.02 29.37 -6.60
CA LYS A 184 16.39 28.87 -6.78
C LYS A 184 16.53 27.43 -6.32
N ALA A 185 17.31 26.64 -7.05
CA ALA A 185 17.64 25.27 -6.63
C ALA A 185 18.49 25.31 -5.35
N PRO A 186 18.10 24.60 -4.27
CA PRO A 186 18.99 24.40 -3.14
C PRO A 186 20.14 23.51 -3.58
N LEU A 187 21.33 24.07 -3.74
CA LEU A 187 22.53 23.39 -4.25
C LEU A 187 23.20 22.52 -3.16
N PHE A 188 22.44 21.69 -2.47
CA PHE A 188 22.91 20.81 -1.39
C PHE A 188 24.09 19.93 -1.81
N PHE A 189 24.10 19.49 -3.07
CA PHE A 189 25.20 18.68 -3.60
C PHE A 189 26.53 19.45 -3.67
N LYS A 190 26.49 20.74 -4.04
CA LYS A 190 27.70 21.59 -4.07
C LYS A 190 28.16 22.01 -2.68
N GLN A 191 27.22 22.15 -1.73
CA GLN A 191 27.53 22.52 -0.34
C GLN A 191 28.17 21.38 0.46
N ASN A 192 27.92 20.12 0.09
CA ASN A 192 28.45 18.93 0.77
C ASN A 192 29.57 18.22 -0.01
N ALA A 193 30.13 18.85 -1.04
CA ALA A 193 31.21 18.31 -1.88
C ALA A 193 32.60 18.69 -1.40
N ASN A 194 32.79 19.22 -0.15
CA ASN A 194 34.04 19.47 0.52
C ASN A 194 34.35 18.40 1.55
#